data_ca7a6a880baa75538652aedee3859cb3
#
_entry.id   ca7a6a880baa75538652aedee3859cb3
#
_cell.length_a   1.000
_cell.length_b   1.000
_cell.length_c   1.000
_cell.angle_alpha   90.00
_cell.angle_beta   90.00
_cell.angle_gamma   90.00
#
_symmetry.space_group_name_H-M   'P 1'
#
loop_
_entity.id
_entity.type
_entity.pdbx_description
1 polymer ?
#
loop_
_entity_poly.entity_id
_entity_poly.type
_entity_poly.pdbx_seq_one_letter_code
_entity_poly.pdbx_strand_id
1 'polypeptide(L)'
;MTSTQPRKQRKRAATAPWHQRHRMLAAHVDPALRKKGDWKIPRAVPVRKGDEVVVSRGSFRGRKGKVISIDIGDGTVILEGVKIKKRDEKEVGRPVHASNLIIISFDETDPRRRARIRGSAR
;
A
#
# COMPACT_ATOMS: atom_id res chain seq x y z
N MET A 1 4.05 -18.13 -15.45
CA MET A 1 2.91 -18.77 -14.78
C MET A 1 3.11 -18.85 -13.28
N THR A 2 2.09 -18.55 -12.52
CA THR A 2 2.12 -18.67 -11.06
C THR A 2 1.69 -20.08 -10.65
N SER A 3 2.49 -20.72 -9.81
CA SER A 3 2.14 -22.04 -9.29
C SER A 3 0.96 -21.95 -8.32
N THR A 4 0.11 -22.96 -8.30
CA THR A 4 -0.99 -23.07 -7.33
C THR A 4 -0.56 -23.71 -6.02
N GLN A 5 0.66 -24.27 -5.95
CA GLN A 5 1.16 -24.92 -4.74
C GLN A 5 1.56 -23.86 -3.69
N PRO A 6 1.06 -23.96 -2.45
CA PRO A 6 1.34 -22.97 -1.41
C PRO A 6 2.83 -22.80 -1.09
N ARG A 7 3.61 -23.90 -1.08
CA ARG A 7 5.06 -23.84 -0.82
C ARG A 7 5.80 -23.04 -1.89
N LYS A 8 5.41 -23.17 -3.16
CA LYS A 8 6.03 -22.43 -4.28
C LYS A 8 5.64 -20.95 -4.25
N GLN A 9 4.41 -20.64 -3.83
CA GLN A 9 3.97 -19.27 -3.64
C GLN A 9 4.76 -18.57 -2.53
N ARG A 10 4.99 -19.24 -1.40
CA ARG A 10 5.81 -18.69 -0.32
C ARG A 10 7.27 -18.48 -0.76
N LYS A 11 7.84 -19.44 -1.47
CA LYS A 11 9.19 -19.33 -2.01
C LYS A 11 9.30 -18.15 -2.99
N ARG A 12 8.32 -18.00 -3.86
CA ARG A 12 8.27 -16.88 -4.80
C ARG A 12 8.23 -15.54 -4.08
N ALA A 13 7.42 -15.41 -3.03
CA ALA A 13 7.35 -14.18 -2.24
C ALA A 13 8.69 -13.87 -1.56
N ALA A 14 9.38 -14.90 -1.04
CA ALA A 14 10.68 -14.74 -0.37
C ALA A 14 11.82 -14.40 -1.33
N THR A 15 11.80 -14.95 -2.56
CA THR A 15 12.88 -14.80 -3.54
C THR A 15 12.58 -13.82 -4.66
N ALA A 16 11.43 -13.14 -4.61
CA ALA A 16 11.01 -12.23 -5.66
C ALA A 16 12.00 -11.07 -5.85
N PRO A 17 12.34 -10.70 -7.09
CA PRO A 17 13.16 -9.52 -7.37
C PRO A 17 12.37 -8.24 -7.06
N TRP A 18 13.09 -7.10 -6.95
CA TRP A 18 12.49 -5.82 -6.56
C TRP A 18 11.31 -5.39 -7.46
N HIS A 19 11.40 -5.61 -8.75
CA HIS A 19 10.32 -5.21 -9.66
C HIS A 19 9.00 -5.97 -9.40
N GLN A 20 9.08 -7.20 -8.89
CA GLN A 20 7.90 -7.96 -8.48
C GLN A 20 7.44 -7.57 -7.06
N ARG A 21 8.38 -7.27 -6.16
CA ARG A 21 8.06 -6.84 -4.79
C ARG A 21 7.30 -5.52 -4.76
N HIS A 22 7.60 -4.60 -5.68
CA HIS A 22 6.84 -3.36 -5.83
C HIS A 22 5.36 -3.64 -6.11
N ARG A 23 5.06 -4.64 -6.91
CA ARG A 23 3.69 -5.03 -7.21
C ARG A 23 2.99 -5.69 -6.01
N MET A 24 3.75 -6.40 -5.19
CA MET A 24 3.23 -7.04 -3.99
C MET A 24 2.84 -6.03 -2.90
N LEU A 25 3.37 -4.82 -2.97
CA LEU A 25 3.05 -3.72 -2.06
C LEU A 25 1.75 -2.99 -2.45
N ALA A 26 0.80 -3.71 -2.99
CA ALA A 26 -0.47 -3.13 -3.44
C ALA A 26 -1.49 -3.09 -2.31
N ALA A 27 -2.22 -1.97 -2.21
CA ALA A 27 -3.35 -1.81 -1.31
C ALA A 27 -4.63 -1.60 -2.11
N HIS A 28 -5.76 -2.02 -1.55
CA HIS A 28 -7.06 -1.78 -2.18
C HIS A 28 -7.38 -0.30 -2.20
N VAL A 29 -8.05 0.13 -3.26
CA VAL A 29 -8.54 1.50 -3.41
C VAL A 29 -9.95 1.58 -2.86
N ASP A 30 -10.27 2.68 -2.16
CA ASP A 30 -11.61 2.93 -1.65
C ASP A 30 -12.63 2.89 -2.81
N PRO A 31 -13.71 2.10 -2.70
CA PRO A 31 -14.74 2.04 -3.73
C PRO A 31 -15.35 3.41 -4.07
N ALA A 32 -15.46 4.31 -3.10
CA ALA A 32 -15.95 5.67 -3.33
C ALA A 32 -15.02 6.45 -4.26
N LEU A 33 -13.70 6.31 -4.07
CA LEU A 33 -12.70 6.94 -4.92
C LEU A 33 -12.73 6.35 -6.34
N ARG A 34 -12.94 5.05 -6.48
CA ARG A 34 -13.01 4.37 -7.77
C ARG A 34 -14.22 4.78 -8.60
N LYS A 35 -15.33 5.13 -7.94
CA LYS A 35 -16.57 5.57 -8.61
C LYS A 35 -16.58 7.05 -8.97
N LYS A 36 -15.60 7.80 -8.48
CA LYS A 36 -15.53 9.25 -8.63
C LYS A 36 -14.93 9.61 -9.98
N GLY A 37 -15.77 10.01 -10.93
CA GLY A 37 -15.36 10.46 -12.25
C GLY A 37 -15.16 9.34 -13.27
N ASP A 38 -14.68 9.70 -14.45
CA ASP A 38 -14.45 8.81 -15.59
C ASP A 38 -13.13 8.02 -15.48
N TRP A 39 -12.57 7.95 -14.31
CA TRP A 39 -11.28 7.31 -14.10
C TRP A 39 -11.42 5.80 -14.01
N LYS A 40 -10.64 5.10 -14.80
CA LYS A 40 -10.51 3.64 -14.70
C LYS A 40 -9.44 3.30 -13.65
N ILE A 41 -9.75 3.52 -12.40
CA ILE A 41 -8.83 3.21 -11.31
C ILE A 41 -8.80 1.70 -11.06
N PRO A 42 -7.63 1.05 -11.06
CA PRO A 42 -7.54 -0.35 -10.72
C PRO A 42 -8.03 -0.63 -9.30
N ARG A 43 -8.48 -1.86 -9.05
CA ARG A 43 -8.94 -2.29 -7.73
C ARG A 43 -7.84 -2.19 -6.67
N ALA A 44 -6.60 -2.48 -7.03
CA ALA A 44 -5.45 -2.39 -6.15
C ALA A 44 -4.33 -1.63 -6.85
N VAL A 45 -3.66 -0.74 -6.11
CA VAL A 45 -2.58 0.10 -6.61
C VAL A 45 -1.41 0.01 -5.64
N PRO A 46 -0.16 -0.07 -6.12
CA PRO A 46 1.00 -0.03 -5.24
C PRO A 46 1.03 1.27 -4.42
N VAL A 47 1.25 1.12 -3.12
CA VAL A 47 1.31 2.26 -2.18
C VAL A 47 2.61 3.02 -2.37
N ARG A 48 2.56 4.34 -2.30
CA ARG A 48 3.73 5.22 -2.34
C ARG A 48 3.68 6.24 -1.21
N LYS A 49 4.82 6.85 -0.94
CA LYS A 49 4.90 7.96 0.04
C LYS A 49 3.97 9.10 -0.38
N GLY A 50 3.29 9.67 0.60
CA GLY A 50 2.36 10.77 0.37
C GLY A 50 0.91 10.35 0.14
N ASP A 51 0.64 9.06 -0.05
CA ASP A 51 -0.72 8.56 -0.17
C ASP A 51 -1.44 8.65 1.18
N GLU A 52 -2.72 9.01 1.17
CA GLU A 52 -3.56 8.90 2.35
C GLU A 52 -4.25 7.55 2.37
N VAL A 53 -4.14 6.86 3.50
CA VAL A 53 -4.68 5.51 3.67
C VAL A 53 -5.42 5.38 4.99
N VAL A 54 -6.30 4.39 5.06
CA VAL A 54 -6.99 3.97 6.27
C VAL A 54 -6.58 2.55 6.59
N VAL A 55 -6.30 2.28 7.87
CA VAL A 55 -6.02 0.92 8.32
C VAL A 55 -7.36 0.17 8.47
N SER A 56 -7.52 -0.91 7.72
CA SER A 56 -8.77 -1.69 7.70
C SER A 56 -8.77 -2.86 8.69
N ARG A 57 -7.58 -3.36 9.06
CA ARG A 57 -7.42 -4.51 9.95
C ARG A 57 -6.27 -4.30 10.92
N GLY A 58 -6.33 -4.97 12.05
CA GLY A 58 -5.29 -4.95 13.07
C GLY A 58 -5.63 -4.06 14.25
N SER A 59 -4.65 -3.88 15.15
CA SER A 59 -4.83 -3.08 16.38
C SER A 59 -5.06 -1.59 16.12
N PHE A 60 -4.67 -1.10 14.95
CA PHE A 60 -4.86 0.31 14.56
C PHE A 60 -6.03 0.52 13.59
N ARG A 61 -6.93 -0.43 13.53
CA ARG A 61 -8.11 -0.39 12.66
C ARG A 61 -8.86 0.94 12.77
N GLY A 62 -9.19 1.53 11.63
CA GLY A 62 -9.93 2.78 11.54
C GLY A 62 -9.07 4.04 11.57
N ARG A 63 -7.77 3.94 11.81
CA ARG A 63 -6.89 5.10 11.78
C ARG A 63 -6.54 5.50 10.36
N LYS A 64 -6.55 6.81 10.13
CA LYS A 64 -6.17 7.42 8.85
C LYS A 64 -4.80 8.09 8.99
N GLY A 65 -4.03 8.09 7.93
CA GLY A 65 -2.76 8.79 7.93
C GLY A 65 -2.11 8.80 6.56
N LYS A 66 -1.10 9.64 6.42
CA LYS A 66 -0.27 9.67 5.21
C LYS A 66 0.86 8.66 5.35
N VAL A 67 1.25 8.09 4.23
CA VAL A 67 2.39 7.18 4.16
C VAL A 67 3.68 7.99 4.28
N ILE A 68 4.46 7.71 5.31
CA ILE A 68 5.75 8.36 5.56
C ILE A 68 6.86 7.58 4.88
N SER A 69 6.84 6.26 4.99
CA SER A 69 7.91 5.40 4.51
C SER A 69 7.37 4.05 4.10
N ILE A 70 8.07 3.40 3.19
CA ILE A 70 7.68 2.11 2.62
C ILE A 70 8.87 1.17 2.71
N ASP A 71 8.63 -0.05 3.20
CA ASP A 71 9.60 -1.14 3.16
C ASP A 71 9.13 -2.17 2.12
N ILE A 72 9.80 -2.17 0.99
CA ILE A 72 9.47 -3.05 -0.13
C ILE A 72 9.84 -4.50 0.19
N GLY A 73 10.91 -4.71 0.95
CA GLY A 73 11.37 -6.05 1.33
C GLY A 73 10.33 -6.80 2.15
N ASP A 74 9.77 -6.15 3.16
CA ASP A 74 8.77 -6.74 4.05
C ASP A 74 7.32 -6.51 3.60
N GLY A 75 7.11 -5.62 2.64
CA GLY A 75 5.77 -5.27 2.20
C GLY A 75 4.99 -4.46 3.21
N THR A 76 5.68 -3.69 4.05
CA THR A 76 5.08 -2.88 5.12
C THR A 76 5.21 -1.40 4.85
N VAL A 77 4.35 -0.63 5.51
CA VAL A 77 4.25 0.81 5.35
C VAL A 77 4.20 1.46 6.73
N ILE A 78 4.89 2.57 6.91
CA ILE A 78 4.82 3.37 8.12
C ILE A 78 3.92 4.57 7.85
N LEU A 79 2.91 4.73 8.70
CA LEU A 79 1.91 5.79 8.57
C LEU A 79 2.13 6.85 9.64
N GLU A 80 1.82 8.09 9.28
CA GLU A 80 1.72 9.18 10.24
C GLU A 80 0.60 8.90 11.24
N GLY A 81 0.87 9.05 12.52
CA GLY A 81 -0.13 8.83 13.59
C GLY A 81 -0.28 7.37 14.06
N VAL A 82 0.32 6.41 13.37
CA VAL A 82 0.33 5.01 13.79
C VAL A 82 1.68 4.72 14.44
N LYS A 83 1.73 4.83 15.77
CA LYS A 83 2.97 4.73 16.53
C LYS A 83 2.79 3.81 17.73
N ILE A 84 3.87 3.19 18.15
CA ILE A 84 3.96 2.46 19.42
C ILE A 84 5.06 3.05 20.29
N LYS A 85 4.82 3.02 21.59
CA LYS A 85 5.76 3.51 22.59
C LYS A 85 6.71 2.39 22.97
N LYS A 86 8.02 2.64 22.81
CA LYS A 86 9.06 1.72 23.25
C LYS A 86 9.27 1.80 24.77
N ARG A 87 10.00 0.82 25.35
CA ARG A 87 10.37 0.80 26.76
C ARG A 87 11.12 2.06 27.21
N ASP A 88 11.92 2.65 26.33
CA ASP A 88 12.68 3.88 26.59
C ASP A 88 11.87 5.16 26.36
N GLU A 89 10.56 5.05 26.30
CA GLU A 89 9.59 6.14 26.12
C GLU A 89 9.63 6.82 24.75
N LYS A 90 10.44 6.33 23.82
CA LYS A 90 10.47 6.84 22.44
C LYS A 90 9.32 6.26 21.62
N GLU A 91 8.61 7.14 20.92
CA GLU A 91 7.59 6.73 19.96
C GLU A 91 8.22 6.36 18.63
N VAL A 92 7.87 5.18 18.11
CA VAL A 92 8.30 4.74 16.78
C VAL A 92 7.12 4.37 15.93
N GLY A 93 7.23 4.59 14.62
CA GLY A 93 6.20 4.20 13.68
C GLY A 93 6.03 2.68 13.66
N ARG A 94 4.79 2.22 13.79
CA ARG A 94 4.47 0.80 13.68
C ARG A 94 4.28 0.42 12.22
N PRO A 95 5.04 -0.55 11.69
CA PRO A 95 4.82 -1.03 10.32
C PRO A 95 3.47 -1.74 10.19
N VAL A 96 2.75 -1.41 9.13
CA VAL A 96 1.47 -2.04 8.79
C VAL A 96 1.61 -2.64 7.39
N HIS A 97 1.17 -3.88 7.22
CA HIS A 97 1.22 -4.53 5.92
C HIS A 97 0.29 -3.83 4.92
N ALA A 98 0.73 -3.68 3.68
CA ALA A 98 -0.02 -2.96 2.66
C ALA A 98 -1.41 -3.55 2.40
N SER A 99 -1.58 -4.86 2.55
CA SER A 99 -2.88 -5.52 2.39
C SER A 99 -3.93 -5.09 3.42
N ASN A 100 -3.50 -4.54 4.56
CA ASN A 100 -4.38 -4.04 5.62
C ASN A 100 -4.77 -2.58 5.43
N LEU A 101 -4.39 -1.97 4.33
CA LEU A 101 -4.63 -0.57 4.03
C LEU A 101 -5.66 -0.41 2.92
N ILE A 102 -6.39 0.70 2.99
CA ILE A 102 -7.29 1.14 1.93
C ILE A 102 -6.87 2.55 1.54
N ILE A 103 -6.55 2.77 0.27
CA ILE A 103 -6.12 4.06 -0.24
C ILE A 103 -7.35 4.96 -0.42
N ILE A 104 -7.35 6.11 0.25
CA ILE A 104 -8.42 7.10 0.15
C ILE A 104 -8.03 8.31 -0.68
N SER A 105 -6.74 8.57 -0.87
CA SER A 105 -6.25 9.64 -1.73
C SER A 105 -4.87 9.27 -2.25
N PHE A 106 -4.61 9.62 -3.52
CA PHE A 106 -3.32 9.36 -4.16
C PHE A 106 -2.44 10.59 -4.15
N ASP A 107 -1.14 10.37 -4.02
CA ASP A 107 -0.13 11.37 -4.33
C ASP A 107 0.02 11.43 -5.86
N GLU A 108 -0.35 12.54 -6.45
CA GLU A 108 -0.35 12.76 -7.90
C GLU A 108 0.86 13.52 -8.42
N THR A 109 1.93 13.59 -7.64
CA THR A 109 3.16 14.32 -8.06
C THR A 109 3.88 13.64 -9.22
N ASP A 110 3.80 12.31 -9.32
CA ASP A 110 4.41 11.55 -10.41
C ASP A 110 3.45 11.45 -11.61
N PRO A 111 3.81 12.05 -12.76
CA PRO A 111 2.95 12.00 -13.95
C PRO A 111 2.72 10.58 -14.48
N ARG A 112 3.70 9.69 -14.36
CA ARG A 112 3.55 8.29 -14.80
C ARG A 112 2.55 7.53 -13.94
N ARG A 113 2.59 7.74 -12.64
CA ARG A 113 1.64 7.15 -11.70
C ARG A 113 0.23 7.68 -11.94
N ARG A 114 0.11 8.99 -12.15
CA ARG A 114 -1.17 9.64 -12.47
C ARG A 114 -1.81 9.04 -13.72
N ALA A 115 -1.02 8.85 -14.77
CA ALA A 115 -1.49 8.23 -16.00
C ALA A 115 -1.97 6.80 -15.79
N ARG A 116 -1.29 6.03 -14.93
CA ARG A 116 -1.70 4.67 -14.58
C ARG A 116 -3.01 4.62 -13.82
N ILE A 117 -3.17 5.50 -12.86
CA ILE A 117 -4.35 5.54 -11.98
C ILE A 117 -5.58 6.00 -12.77
N ARG A 118 -5.43 7.04 -13.55
CA ARG A 118 -6.53 7.62 -14.34
C ARG A 118 -6.82 6.84 -15.61
N GLY A 119 -5.98 5.87 -15.94
CA GLY A 119 -5.99 5.26 -17.25
C GLY A 119 -5.33 6.20 -18.26
N SER A 120 -4.41 5.67 -19.07
CA SER A 120 -3.87 6.47 -20.16
C SER A 120 -4.99 6.80 -21.13
N ALA A 121 -5.20 8.06 -21.41
CA ALA A 121 -6.03 8.47 -22.50
C ALA A 121 -5.42 7.92 -23.79
N ARG A 122 -6.00 6.91 -24.33
CA ARG A 122 -5.63 6.37 -25.62
C ARG A 122 -6.62 6.86 -26.65
#